data_1c686d7a757483509ded04786978038f
#
_entry.id   1c686d7a757483509ded04786978038f
#
_cell.length_a   1.000
_cell.length_b   1.000
_cell.length_c   1.000
_cell.angle_alpha   90.00
_cell.angle_beta   90.00
_cell.angle_gamma   90.00
#
_symmetry.space_group_name_H-M   'P 1'
#
loop_
_entity.id
_entity.type
_entity.pdbx_description
1 polymer ?
#
loop_
_entity_poly.entity_id
_entity_poly.type
_entity_poly.pdbx_seq_one_letter_code
_entity_poly.pdbx_strand_id
1 'polypeptide(L)'
;GLMAGAGVAAVFGAYGYTGGRIIFGVVGAVAVLVFLGRLTVAESRDWLDARERRQAGLGVEEDRIGVASLFSREYRRPFLALLVFYSLINIGFYVNAQFGTWVNVNVIHLSVRESSIITGTMFVLGIIANLAFLRVVDTRWRMSAFYAGAVMIVFSYAVYTIFGFSVVTLVLFQGLLNIGCGFASEGIMKVWTQESFPTLMRSTAQGSILFVARIAASIVALFTANLIALSPRGSFAGLSLVALIGMVVVVAGLGSRARGAVRDR
;
A
#
# COMPACT_ATOMS: atom_id res chain seq x y z
N GLY A 1 2.77 -11.75 -5.23
CA GLY A 1 3.55 -11.38 -6.43
C GLY A 1 4.99 -11.00 -6.13
N LEU A 2 5.21 -10.00 -5.31
CA LEU A 2 6.57 -9.46 -5.00
C LEU A 2 7.50 -10.49 -4.34
N MET A 3 7.00 -11.31 -3.42
CA MET A 3 7.80 -12.36 -2.77
C MET A 3 8.18 -13.49 -3.69
N ALA A 4 7.25 -13.94 -4.53
CA ALA A 4 7.56 -14.97 -5.52
C ALA A 4 8.64 -14.48 -6.50
N GLY A 5 8.53 -13.22 -6.94
CA GLY A 5 9.54 -12.57 -7.78
C GLY A 5 10.91 -12.46 -7.10
N ALA A 6 10.94 -12.01 -5.85
CA ALA A 6 12.19 -11.89 -5.07
C ALA A 6 12.83 -13.26 -4.78
N GLY A 7 12.04 -14.28 -4.43
CA GLY A 7 12.52 -15.64 -4.20
C GLY A 7 13.10 -16.27 -5.47
N VAL A 8 12.40 -16.14 -6.59
CA VAL A 8 12.89 -16.62 -7.89
C VAL A 8 14.13 -15.84 -8.35
N ALA A 9 14.18 -14.51 -8.09
CA ALA A 9 15.36 -13.70 -8.40
C ALA A 9 16.57 -14.07 -7.54
N ALA A 10 16.38 -14.43 -6.28
CA ALA A 10 17.45 -14.89 -5.40
C ALA A 10 18.09 -16.22 -5.88
N VAL A 11 17.27 -17.12 -6.45
CA VAL A 11 17.72 -18.42 -6.97
C VAL A 11 18.31 -18.31 -8.37
N PHE A 12 17.65 -17.59 -9.27
CA PHE A 12 17.99 -17.57 -10.70
C PHE A 12 18.74 -16.30 -11.13
N GLY A 13 18.91 -15.30 -10.28
CA GLY A 13 19.60 -14.05 -10.60
C GLY A 13 21.10 -14.25 -10.97
N ALA A 14 21.72 -15.34 -10.53
CA ALA A 14 23.10 -15.69 -10.88
C ALA A 14 23.26 -16.11 -12.37
N TYR A 15 22.17 -16.49 -13.06
CA TYR A 15 22.19 -16.99 -14.44
C TYR A 15 22.06 -15.88 -15.51
N GLY A 16 22.26 -14.63 -15.14
CA GLY A 16 22.27 -13.49 -16.06
C GLY A 16 20.98 -13.39 -16.89
N TYR A 17 21.12 -13.25 -18.23
CA TYR A 17 19.99 -13.08 -19.14
C TYR A 17 18.98 -14.25 -19.11
N THR A 18 19.48 -15.48 -19.00
CA THR A 18 18.61 -16.68 -18.90
C THR A 18 17.82 -16.70 -17.60
N GLY A 19 18.44 -16.29 -16.48
CA GLY A 19 17.75 -16.13 -15.20
C GLY A 19 16.59 -15.13 -15.27
N GLY A 20 16.80 -14.00 -15.94
CA GLY A 20 15.74 -13.01 -16.17
C GLY A 20 14.55 -13.60 -16.94
N ARG A 21 14.78 -14.35 -18.00
CA ARG A 21 13.71 -15.02 -18.78
C ARG A 21 12.91 -16.02 -17.95
N ILE A 22 13.60 -16.80 -17.11
CA ILE A 22 12.94 -17.76 -16.20
C ILE A 22 12.05 -17.01 -15.19
N ILE A 23 12.54 -15.92 -14.60
CA ILE A 23 11.76 -15.10 -13.66
C ILE A 23 10.46 -14.60 -14.29
N PHE A 24 10.53 -14.00 -15.48
CA PHE A 24 9.35 -13.53 -16.20
C PHE A 24 8.41 -14.67 -16.59
N GLY A 25 8.96 -15.82 -17.00
CA GLY A 25 8.18 -17.02 -17.32
C GLY A 25 7.38 -17.53 -16.11
N VAL A 26 8.02 -17.63 -14.94
CA VAL A 26 7.35 -18.04 -13.68
C VAL A 26 6.27 -17.05 -13.28
N VAL A 27 6.55 -15.74 -13.33
CA VAL A 27 5.55 -14.70 -13.01
C VAL A 27 4.37 -14.78 -13.97
N GLY A 28 4.63 -14.98 -15.27
CA GLY A 28 3.61 -15.18 -16.30
C GLY A 28 2.74 -16.41 -16.03
N ALA A 29 3.36 -17.54 -15.71
CA ALA A 29 2.65 -18.79 -15.39
C ALA A 29 1.75 -18.62 -14.16
N VAL A 30 2.25 -17.99 -13.09
CA VAL A 30 1.45 -17.69 -11.89
C VAL A 30 0.29 -16.76 -12.23
N ALA A 31 0.49 -15.74 -13.06
CA ALA A 31 -0.58 -14.83 -13.48
C ALA A 31 -1.69 -15.57 -14.25
N VAL A 32 -1.32 -16.49 -15.15
CA VAL A 32 -2.28 -17.34 -15.90
C VAL A 32 -3.05 -18.26 -14.95
N LEU A 33 -2.38 -18.91 -14.00
CA LEU A 33 -3.04 -19.77 -13.00
C LEU A 33 -4.03 -18.99 -12.12
N VAL A 34 -3.65 -17.80 -11.68
CA VAL A 34 -4.55 -16.93 -10.89
C VAL A 34 -5.73 -16.47 -11.75
N PHE A 35 -5.49 -16.13 -13.03
CA PHE A 35 -6.57 -15.76 -13.96
C PHE A 35 -7.56 -16.92 -14.16
N LEU A 36 -7.08 -18.12 -14.42
CA LEU A 36 -7.92 -19.32 -14.57
C LEU A 36 -8.69 -19.62 -13.27
N GLY A 37 -8.02 -19.53 -12.10
CA GLY A 37 -8.68 -19.68 -10.81
C GLY A 37 -9.78 -18.64 -10.58
N ARG A 38 -9.61 -17.39 -11.06
CA ARG A 38 -10.64 -16.37 -10.95
C ARG A 38 -11.90 -16.66 -11.77
N LEU A 39 -11.77 -17.36 -12.89
CA LEU A 39 -12.93 -17.76 -13.70
C LEU A 39 -13.87 -18.75 -12.99
N THR A 40 -13.37 -19.45 -11.98
CA THR A 40 -14.15 -20.44 -11.21
C THR A 40 -14.81 -19.83 -9.95
N VAL A 41 -14.47 -18.58 -9.60
CA VAL A 41 -15.03 -17.92 -8.41
C VAL A 41 -16.38 -17.30 -8.77
N ALA A 42 -17.43 -17.79 -8.10
CA ALA A 42 -18.77 -17.23 -8.21
C ALA A 42 -18.83 -15.81 -7.61
N GLU A 43 -19.66 -14.95 -8.18
CA GLU A 43 -19.91 -13.60 -7.65
C GLU A 43 -20.56 -13.67 -6.26
N SER A 44 -20.27 -12.68 -5.40
CA SER A 44 -20.86 -12.65 -4.06
C SER A 44 -22.36 -12.47 -4.12
N ARG A 45 -23.09 -13.17 -3.24
CA ARG A 45 -24.56 -13.07 -3.15
C ARG A 45 -25.02 -11.63 -2.94
N ASP A 46 -24.34 -10.89 -2.06
CA ASP A 46 -24.66 -9.48 -1.79
C ASP A 46 -24.58 -8.60 -3.04
N TRP A 47 -23.67 -8.91 -3.97
CA TRP A 47 -23.54 -8.17 -5.23
C TRP A 47 -24.65 -8.56 -6.21
N LEU A 48 -25.01 -9.84 -6.29
CA LEU A 48 -26.10 -10.33 -7.12
C LEU A 48 -27.43 -9.73 -6.67
N ASP A 49 -27.73 -9.76 -5.37
CA ASP A 49 -28.95 -9.19 -4.79
C ASP A 49 -29.02 -7.66 -5.02
N ALA A 50 -27.92 -6.94 -4.87
CA ALA A 50 -27.85 -5.50 -5.15
C ALA A 50 -28.07 -5.20 -6.64
N ARG A 51 -27.53 -6.05 -7.53
CA ARG A 51 -27.74 -5.94 -8.98
C ARG A 51 -29.18 -6.20 -9.37
N GLU A 52 -29.83 -7.23 -8.81
CA GLU A 52 -31.23 -7.55 -9.05
C GLU A 52 -32.18 -6.43 -8.61
N ARG A 53 -31.97 -5.87 -7.40
CA ARG A 53 -32.74 -4.72 -6.90
C ARG A 53 -32.63 -3.52 -7.84
N ARG A 54 -31.46 -3.27 -8.38
CA ARG A 54 -31.24 -2.20 -9.35
C ARG A 54 -31.99 -2.46 -10.67
N GLN A 55 -31.94 -3.68 -11.18
CA GLN A 55 -32.64 -4.07 -12.43
C GLN A 55 -34.16 -3.99 -12.27
N ALA A 56 -34.66 -4.28 -11.05
CA ALA A 56 -36.07 -4.18 -10.69
C ALA A 56 -36.56 -2.72 -10.50
N GLY A 57 -35.69 -1.71 -10.65
CA GLY A 57 -36.04 -0.31 -10.43
C GLY A 57 -36.25 0.05 -8.95
N LEU A 58 -35.96 -0.86 -8.03
CA LEU A 58 -36.05 -0.69 -6.59
C LEU A 58 -34.76 -0.11 -5.99
N GLY A 59 -33.78 0.25 -6.83
CA GLY A 59 -32.51 0.85 -6.41
C GLY A 59 -32.76 2.26 -5.88
N VAL A 60 -32.24 2.53 -4.68
CA VAL A 60 -32.16 3.87 -4.11
C VAL A 60 -31.25 4.71 -5.00
N GLU A 61 -31.40 6.03 -5.01
CA GLU A 61 -30.56 6.96 -5.81
C GLU A 61 -29.04 6.78 -5.55
N GLU A 62 -28.70 6.16 -4.42
CA GLU A 62 -27.35 5.72 -4.00
C GLU A 62 -26.75 4.62 -4.90
N ASP A 63 -27.54 3.90 -5.67
CA ASP A 63 -27.11 2.84 -6.60
C ASP A 63 -26.57 3.37 -7.94
N ARG A 64 -26.41 4.68 -8.10
CA ARG A 64 -25.76 5.27 -9.29
C ARG A 64 -24.26 4.99 -9.24
N ILE A 65 -23.87 3.87 -9.84
CA ILE A 65 -22.48 3.45 -9.95
C ILE A 65 -21.77 4.31 -10.99
N GLY A 66 -20.99 5.28 -10.53
CA GLY A 66 -20.11 6.07 -11.38
C GLY A 66 -19.07 6.78 -10.56
N VAL A 67 -17.89 7.03 -11.13
CA VAL A 67 -16.84 7.81 -10.46
C VAL A 67 -17.35 9.18 -10.03
N ALA A 68 -18.29 9.76 -10.79
CA ALA A 68 -18.92 11.04 -10.47
C ALA A 68 -19.67 11.02 -9.12
N SER A 69 -20.29 9.90 -8.75
CA SER A 69 -21.01 9.76 -7.48
C SER A 69 -20.08 9.85 -6.26
N LEU A 70 -18.79 9.53 -6.41
CA LEU A 70 -17.79 9.67 -5.35
C LEU A 70 -17.52 11.14 -4.97
N PHE A 71 -17.81 12.07 -5.89
CA PHE A 71 -17.68 13.52 -5.68
C PHE A 71 -18.96 14.18 -5.16
N SER A 72 -20.02 13.42 -4.88
CA SER A 72 -21.22 13.93 -4.23
C SER A 72 -20.89 14.52 -2.85
N ARG A 73 -21.73 15.42 -2.35
CA ARG A 73 -21.51 16.15 -1.09
C ARG A 73 -21.27 15.20 0.10
N GLU A 74 -21.88 14.04 0.07
CA GLU A 74 -21.83 13.04 1.13
C GLU A 74 -20.51 12.24 1.13
N TYR A 75 -20.06 11.78 -0.06
CA TYR A 75 -18.94 10.86 -0.21
C TYR A 75 -17.60 11.56 -0.53
N ARG A 76 -17.65 12.83 -0.98
CA ARG A 76 -16.45 13.57 -1.38
C ARG A 76 -15.40 13.65 -0.28
N ARG A 77 -15.79 13.94 0.95
CA ARG A 77 -14.84 14.12 2.06
C ARG A 77 -14.10 12.82 2.40
N PRO A 78 -14.77 11.67 2.68
CA PRO A 78 -14.08 10.42 2.93
C PRO A 78 -13.30 9.93 1.70
N PHE A 79 -13.83 10.12 0.48
CA PHE A 79 -13.14 9.73 -0.74
C PHE A 79 -11.80 10.47 -0.90
N LEU A 80 -11.79 11.80 -0.82
CA LEU A 80 -10.57 12.59 -0.96
C LEU A 80 -9.58 12.33 0.17
N ALA A 81 -10.04 12.12 1.41
CA ALA A 81 -9.17 11.80 2.52
C ALA A 81 -8.44 10.46 2.30
N LEU A 82 -9.15 9.41 1.89
CA LEU A 82 -8.57 8.11 1.58
C LEU A 82 -7.68 8.15 0.35
N LEU A 83 -8.08 8.88 -0.69
CA LEU A 83 -7.32 9.04 -1.92
C LEU A 83 -5.98 9.72 -1.65
N VAL A 84 -5.97 10.84 -0.94
CA VAL A 84 -4.74 11.56 -0.61
C VAL A 84 -3.85 10.73 0.32
N PHE A 85 -4.42 10.17 1.38
CA PHE A 85 -3.71 9.28 2.30
C PHE A 85 -2.99 8.16 1.58
N TYR A 86 -3.74 7.36 0.81
CA TYR A 86 -3.19 6.19 0.17
C TYR A 86 -2.20 6.55 -0.94
N SER A 87 -2.45 7.63 -1.69
CA SER A 87 -1.52 8.11 -2.71
C SER A 87 -0.17 8.53 -2.11
N LEU A 88 -0.19 9.28 -1.01
CA LEU A 88 1.04 9.76 -0.37
C LEU A 88 1.84 8.62 0.26
N ILE A 89 1.20 7.64 0.89
CA ILE A 89 1.88 6.46 1.43
C ILE A 89 2.46 5.60 0.30
N ASN A 90 1.72 5.42 -0.81
CA ASN A 90 2.21 4.66 -1.95
C ASN A 90 3.43 5.27 -2.63
N ILE A 91 3.55 6.60 -2.70
CA ILE A 91 4.74 7.25 -3.25
C ILE A 91 6.00 6.73 -2.54
N GLY A 92 6.03 6.77 -1.21
CA GLY A 92 7.17 6.28 -0.44
C GLY A 92 7.46 4.79 -0.65
N PHE A 93 6.41 3.97 -0.66
CA PHE A 93 6.54 2.54 -0.88
C PHE A 93 7.09 2.21 -2.28
N TYR A 94 6.58 2.87 -3.33
CA TYR A 94 7.04 2.67 -4.71
C TYR A 94 8.47 3.18 -4.92
N VAL A 95 8.84 4.31 -4.33
CA VAL A 95 10.22 4.81 -4.37
C VAL A 95 11.17 3.79 -3.74
N ASN A 96 10.83 3.25 -2.57
CA ASN A 96 11.64 2.18 -1.95
C ASN A 96 11.69 0.91 -2.81
N ALA A 97 10.57 0.50 -3.40
CA ALA A 97 10.52 -0.71 -4.24
C ALA A 97 11.37 -0.58 -5.50
N GLN A 98 11.44 0.60 -6.12
CA GLN A 98 12.19 0.82 -7.36
C GLN A 98 13.65 1.18 -7.12
N PHE A 99 13.93 2.04 -6.16
CA PHE A 99 15.25 2.61 -5.94
C PHE A 99 15.96 2.06 -4.68
N GLY A 100 15.27 1.30 -3.83
CA GLY A 100 15.84 0.77 -2.60
C GLY A 100 17.10 -0.06 -2.82
N THR A 101 17.09 -0.98 -3.79
CA THR A 101 18.28 -1.77 -4.15
C THR A 101 19.41 -0.88 -4.66
N TRP A 102 19.11 0.14 -5.48
CA TRP A 102 20.11 1.08 -5.96
C TRP A 102 20.76 1.85 -4.81
N VAL A 103 19.98 2.34 -3.85
CA VAL A 103 20.49 3.00 -2.64
C VAL A 103 21.35 2.06 -1.82
N ASN A 104 20.92 0.83 -1.63
CA ASN A 104 21.66 -0.17 -0.85
C ASN A 104 23.03 -0.49 -1.48
N VAL A 105 23.10 -0.56 -2.82
CA VAL A 105 24.35 -0.87 -3.53
C VAL A 105 25.24 0.35 -3.68
N ASN A 106 24.70 1.51 -4.05
CA ASN A 106 25.51 2.68 -4.42
C ASN A 106 25.78 3.64 -3.24
N VAL A 107 24.94 3.62 -2.20
CA VAL A 107 25.08 4.52 -1.05
C VAL A 107 25.56 3.76 0.20
N ILE A 108 25.05 2.54 0.44
CA ILE A 108 25.44 1.71 1.59
C ILE A 108 26.60 0.77 1.23
N HIS A 109 26.89 0.59 -0.08
CA HIS A 109 27.95 -0.27 -0.63
C HIS A 109 27.76 -1.77 -0.34
N LEU A 110 26.51 -2.22 -0.31
CA LEU A 110 26.17 -3.65 -0.22
C LEU A 110 26.21 -4.31 -1.59
N SER A 111 26.48 -5.62 -1.61
CA SER A 111 26.19 -6.42 -2.80
C SER A 111 24.69 -6.55 -3.03
N VAL A 112 24.28 -6.78 -4.28
CA VAL A 112 22.88 -7.05 -4.63
C VAL A 112 22.32 -8.22 -3.83
N ARG A 113 23.13 -9.25 -3.57
CA ARG A 113 22.75 -10.42 -2.80
C ARG A 113 22.43 -10.07 -1.34
N GLU A 114 23.32 -9.34 -0.67
CA GLU A 114 23.12 -8.90 0.72
C GLU A 114 21.89 -8.00 0.85
N SER A 115 21.74 -7.03 -0.07
CA SER A 115 20.56 -6.17 -0.14
C SER A 115 19.27 -6.98 -0.26
N SER A 116 19.25 -7.99 -1.14
CA SER A 116 18.07 -8.84 -1.38
C SER A 116 17.74 -9.72 -0.16
N ILE A 117 18.74 -10.25 0.50
CA ILE A 117 18.56 -11.08 1.72
C ILE A 117 17.96 -10.21 2.84
N ILE A 118 18.54 -9.04 3.11
CA ILE A 118 18.06 -8.13 4.16
C ILE A 118 16.62 -7.72 3.86
N THR A 119 16.35 -7.21 2.65
CA THR A 119 15.02 -6.75 2.25
C THR A 119 13.99 -7.89 2.31
N GLY A 120 14.34 -9.07 1.81
CA GLY A 120 13.48 -10.25 1.84
C GLY A 120 13.17 -10.72 3.27
N THR A 121 14.17 -10.74 4.15
CA THR A 121 13.98 -11.10 5.57
C THR A 121 13.07 -10.08 6.27
N MET A 122 13.30 -8.79 6.06
CA MET A 122 12.47 -7.74 6.66
C MET A 122 11.03 -7.75 6.12
N PHE A 123 10.81 -8.20 4.89
CA PHE A 123 9.47 -8.35 4.33
C PHE A 123 8.63 -9.42 5.08
N VAL A 124 9.26 -10.44 5.66
CA VAL A 124 8.56 -11.43 6.52
C VAL A 124 7.91 -10.75 7.71
N LEU A 125 8.55 -9.72 8.30
CA LEU A 125 7.96 -8.92 9.37
C LEU A 125 6.66 -8.22 8.92
N GLY A 126 6.62 -7.75 7.67
CA GLY A 126 5.42 -7.17 7.08
C GLY A 126 4.27 -8.18 6.96
N ILE A 127 4.56 -9.44 6.62
CA ILE A 127 3.53 -10.48 6.60
C ILE A 127 3.00 -10.73 8.01
N ILE A 128 3.88 -10.87 8.98
CA ILE A 128 3.48 -11.08 10.39
C ILE A 128 2.63 -9.89 10.87
N ALA A 129 3.03 -8.66 10.55
CA ALA A 129 2.28 -7.45 10.90
C ALA A 129 0.88 -7.43 10.23
N ASN A 130 0.79 -7.82 8.95
CA ASN A 130 -0.51 -7.93 8.27
C ASN A 130 -1.41 -9.01 8.90
N LEU A 131 -0.86 -10.16 9.30
CA LEU A 131 -1.62 -11.20 10.01
C LEU A 131 -2.07 -10.71 11.40
N ALA A 132 -1.21 -9.97 12.11
CA ALA A 132 -1.57 -9.35 13.37
C ALA A 132 -2.66 -8.28 13.18
N PHE A 133 -2.61 -7.50 12.11
CA PHE A 133 -3.65 -6.54 11.76
C PHE A 133 -5.03 -7.19 11.62
N LEU A 134 -5.14 -8.38 11.01
CA LEU A 134 -6.40 -9.09 10.88
C LEU A 134 -7.05 -9.42 12.24
N ARG A 135 -6.26 -9.60 13.30
CA ARG A 135 -6.78 -9.81 14.66
C ARG A 135 -7.18 -8.52 15.38
N VAL A 136 -6.64 -7.41 14.97
CA VAL A 136 -6.83 -6.11 15.64
C VAL A 136 -7.88 -5.25 14.94
N VAL A 137 -8.13 -5.48 13.64
CA VAL A 137 -8.95 -4.63 12.79
C VAL A 137 -10.39 -4.46 13.28
N ASP A 138 -10.97 -5.50 13.87
CA ASP A 138 -12.34 -5.49 14.41
C ASP A 138 -12.41 -5.19 15.92
N THR A 139 -11.29 -4.78 16.53
CA THR A 139 -11.20 -4.47 17.95
C THR A 139 -11.14 -2.97 18.23
N ARG A 140 -11.36 -2.59 19.50
CA ARG A 140 -11.15 -1.21 19.99
C ARG A 140 -9.72 -0.69 19.79
N TRP A 141 -8.74 -1.58 19.58
CA TRP A 141 -7.33 -1.26 19.42
C TRP A 141 -6.97 -0.87 17.98
N ARG A 142 -7.91 -0.97 17.02
CA ARG A 142 -7.67 -0.63 15.60
C ARG A 142 -7.01 0.73 15.41
N MET A 143 -7.55 1.76 16.04
CA MET A 143 -7.01 3.12 15.89
C MET A 143 -5.64 3.28 16.56
N SER A 144 -5.40 2.64 17.69
CA SER A 144 -4.08 2.66 18.34
C SER A 144 -3.04 1.94 17.48
N ALA A 145 -3.39 0.80 16.88
CA ALA A 145 -2.53 0.07 15.95
C ALA A 145 -2.24 0.90 14.69
N PHE A 146 -3.24 1.58 14.14
CA PHE A 146 -3.05 2.51 13.02
C PHE A 146 -2.07 3.64 13.39
N TYR A 147 -2.24 4.31 14.52
CA TYR A 147 -1.34 5.38 14.94
C TYR A 147 0.10 4.87 15.16
N ALA A 148 0.26 3.70 15.79
CA ALA A 148 1.57 3.08 15.95
C ALA A 148 2.21 2.78 14.59
N GLY A 149 1.46 2.17 13.67
CA GLY A 149 1.93 1.92 12.30
C GLY A 149 2.26 3.20 11.53
N ALA A 150 1.44 4.25 11.68
CA ALA A 150 1.68 5.55 11.07
C ALA A 150 3.00 6.17 11.53
N VAL A 151 3.26 6.18 12.84
CA VAL A 151 4.52 6.66 13.42
C VAL A 151 5.69 5.83 12.90
N MET A 152 5.56 4.51 12.84
CA MET A 152 6.61 3.63 12.28
C MET A 152 6.93 3.96 10.83
N ILE A 153 5.93 4.20 9.97
CA ILE A 153 6.16 4.57 8.57
C ILE A 153 6.89 5.92 8.47
N VAL A 154 6.41 6.94 9.17
CA VAL A 154 7.04 8.27 9.14
C VAL A 154 8.48 8.20 9.65
N PHE A 155 8.69 7.53 10.78
CA PHE A 155 10.00 7.40 11.39
C PHE A 155 10.94 6.53 10.55
N SER A 156 10.43 5.52 9.84
CA SER A 156 11.26 4.69 8.95
C SER A 156 12.01 5.56 7.92
N TYR A 157 11.32 6.45 7.23
CA TYR A 157 11.96 7.36 6.28
C TYR A 157 12.89 8.38 6.96
N ALA A 158 12.56 8.81 8.19
CA ALA A 158 13.41 9.72 8.96
C ALA A 158 14.74 9.07 9.43
N VAL A 159 14.78 7.75 9.58
CA VAL A 159 15.99 7.01 10.03
C VAL A 159 17.24 7.38 9.20
N TYR A 160 17.13 7.36 7.87
CA TYR A 160 18.25 7.71 6.99
C TYR A 160 18.67 9.17 7.10
N THR A 161 17.71 10.06 7.35
CA THR A 161 17.99 11.50 7.51
C THR A 161 18.72 11.77 8.82
N ILE A 162 18.33 11.11 9.91
CA ILE A 162 18.84 11.33 11.27
C ILE A 162 20.19 10.60 11.46
N PHE A 163 20.22 9.30 11.15
CA PHE A 163 21.36 8.43 11.49
C PHE A 163 22.29 8.15 10.31
N GLY A 164 21.94 8.62 9.09
CA GLY A 164 22.71 8.36 7.87
C GLY A 164 22.48 6.96 7.30
N PHE A 165 23.29 6.63 6.29
CA PHE A 165 23.16 5.37 5.54
C PHE A 165 24.15 4.33 6.06
N SER A 166 23.66 3.23 6.59
CA SER A 166 24.42 2.09 7.06
C SER A 166 23.57 0.81 6.99
N VAL A 167 24.18 -0.35 7.18
CA VAL A 167 23.45 -1.63 7.24
C VAL A 167 22.44 -1.63 8.39
N VAL A 168 22.80 -1.08 9.54
CA VAL A 168 21.92 -1.00 10.71
C VAL A 168 20.71 -0.12 10.40
N THR A 169 20.93 1.05 9.81
CA THR A 169 19.83 1.95 9.45
C THR A 169 18.95 1.37 8.34
N LEU A 170 19.50 0.56 7.43
CA LEU A 170 18.73 -0.19 6.44
C LEU A 170 17.78 -1.21 7.11
N VAL A 171 18.29 -1.99 8.05
CA VAL A 171 17.49 -2.97 8.80
C VAL A 171 16.38 -2.27 9.58
N LEU A 172 16.69 -1.18 10.28
CA LEU A 172 15.69 -0.37 11.00
C LEU A 172 14.65 0.23 10.05
N PHE A 173 15.09 0.83 8.94
CA PHE A 173 14.21 1.40 7.91
C PHE A 173 13.24 0.34 7.37
N GLN A 174 13.77 -0.76 6.87
CA GLN A 174 12.95 -1.82 6.27
C GLN A 174 12.04 -2.51 7.29
N GLY A 175 12.53 -2.75 8.51
CA GLY A 175 11.73 -3.33 9.59
C GLY A 175 10.56 -2.44 9.99
N LEU A 176 10.82 -1.17 10.29
CA LEU A 176 9.78 -0.20 10.65
C LEU A 176 8.79 0.04 9.52
N LEU A 177 9.28 0.16 8.27
CA LEU A 177 8.42 0.37 7.10
C LEU A 177 7.47 -0.82 6.91
N ASN A 178 7.99 -2.06 6.92
CA ASN A 178 7.19 -3.25 6.67
C ASN A 178 6.15 -3.49 7.79
N ILE A 179 6.56 -3.35 9.06
CA ILE A 179 5.63 -3.46 10.19
C ILE A 179 4.58 -2.34 10.14
N GLY A 180 5.02 -1.11 9.94
CA GLY A 180 4.12 0.05 9.85
C GLY A 180 3.10 -0.08 8.71
N CYS A 181 3.53 -0.53 7.53
CA CYS A 181 2.64 -0.79 6.40
C CYS A 181 1.61 -1.89 6.71
N GLY A 182 1.95 -2.88 7.53
CA GLY A 182 1.00 -3.90 7.97
C GLY A 182 -0.21 -3.31 8.70
N PHE A 183 -0.02 -2.25 9.48
CA PHE A 183 -1.08 -1.63 10.28
C PHE A 183 -1.68 -0.35 9.67
N ALA A 184 -0.93 0.42 8.90
CA ALA A 184 -1.31 1.78 8.49
C ALA A 184 -1.18 2.02 6.97
N SER A 185 -1.47 1.03 6.13
CA SER A 185 -1.42 1.16 4.68
C SER A 185 -2.67 0.58 4.00
N GLU A 186 -2.51 -0.37 3.08
CA GLU A 186 -3.59 -0.89 2.22
C GLU A 186 -4.71 -1.57 3.02
N GLY A 187 -4.37 -2.32 4.08
CA GLY A 187 -5.35 -3.05 4.89
C GLY A 187 -6.39 -2.11 5.50
N ILE A 188 -5.93 -1.09 6.21
CA ILE A 188 -6.83 -0.12 6.86
C ILE A 188 -7.58 0.76 5.84
N MET A 189 -6.96 1.10 4.70
CA MET A 189 -7.62 1.82 3.60
C MET A 189 -8.82 1.03 3.08
N LYS A 190 -8.67 -0.28 2.87
CA LYS A 190 -9.76 -1.16 2.42
C LYS A 190 -10.90 -1.21 3.44
N VAL A 191 -10.60 -1.33 4.74
CA VAL A 191 -11.59 -1.33 5.81
C VAL A 191 -12.36 -0.01 5.83
N TRP A 192 -11.68 1.13 5.83
CA TRP A 192 -12.35 2.44 5.80
C TRP A 192 -13.14 2.69 4.51
N THR A 193 -12.72 2.13 3.39
CA THR A 193 -13.52 2.18 2.15
C THR A 193 -14.81 1.39 2.31
N GLN A 194 -14.76 0.21 2.93
CA GLN A 194 -15.95 -0.60 3.19
C GLN A 194 -16.93 0.08 4.17
N GLU A 195 -16.42 0.80 5.15
CA GLU A 195 -17.22 1.52 6.14
C GLU A 195 -17.80 2.85 5.62
N SER A 196 -17.13 3.47 4.65
CA SER A 196 -17.48 4.82 4.16
C SER A 196 -18.38 4.82 2.94
N PHE A 197 -18.48 3.71 2.20
CA PHE A 197 -19.21 3.65 0.94
C PHE A 197 -20.22 2.51 0.91
N PRO A 198 -21.40 2.73 0.26
CA PRO A 198 -22.38 1.67 -0.02
C PRO A 198 -21.77 0.52 -0.83
N THR A 199 -22.33 -0.68 -0.70
CA THR A 199 -21.78 -1.92 -1.27
C THR A 199 -21.43 -1.81 -2.77
N LEU A 200 -22.30 -1.20 -3.56
CA LEU A 200 -22.09 -1.06 -5.01
C LEU A 200 -21.01 -0.03 -5.37
N MET A 201 -20.75 0.96 -4.50
CA MET A 201 -19.74 2.00 -4.73
C MET A 201 -18.34 1.61 -4.23
N ARG A 202 -18.22 0.59 -3.36
CA ARG A 202 -16.94 0.19 -2.71
C ARG A 202 -15.86 -0.14 -3.72
N SER A 203 -16.20 -0.95 -4.72
CA SER A 203 -15.25 -1.37 -5.77
C SER A 203 -14.80 -0.19 -6.63
N THR A 204 -15.72 0.71 -6.98
CA THR A 204 -15.41 1.92 -7.76
C THR A 204 -14.54 2.88 -6.94
N ALA A 205 -14.86 3.10 -5.65
CA ALA A 205 -14.05 3.93 -4.76
C ALA A 205 -12.64 3.36 -4.60
N GLN A 206 -12.52 2.07 -4.27
CA GLN A 206 -11.24 1.41 -4.09
C GLN A 206 -10.41 1.40 -5.38
N GLY A 207 -11.02 1.07 -6.52
CA GLY A 207 -10.36 1.08 -7.82
C GLY A 207 -9.85 2.46 -8.21
N SER A 208 -10.64 3.51 -7.97
CA SER A 208 -10.25 4.90 -8.23
C SER A 208 -9.09 5.35 -7.34
N ILE A 209 -9.12 5.01 -6.03
CA ILE A 209 -8.03 5.31 -5.10
C ILE A 209 -6.74 4.63 -5.54
N LEU A 210 -6.80 3.34 -5.86
CA LEU A 210 -5.63 2.58 -6.32
C LEU A 210 -5.08 3.12 -7.63
N PHE A 211 -5.94 3.46 -8.58
CA PHE A 211 -5.56 4.00 -9.89
C PHE A 211 -4.82 5.33 -9.75
N VAL A 212 -5.39 6.29 -9.03
CA VAL A 212 -4.75 7.60 -8.81
C VAL A 212 -3.45 7.47 -8.03
N ALA A 213 -3.40 6.62 -7.01
CA ALA A 213 -2.19 6.38 -6.23
C ALA A 213 -1.06 5.82 -7.09
N ARG A 214 -1.35 4.91 -8.02
CA ARG A 214 -0.35 4.36 -8.94
C ARG A 214 0.16 5.39 -9.95
N ILE A 215 -0.73 6.22 -10.50
CA ILE A 215 -0.32 7.32 -11.39
C ILE A 215 0.57 8.30 -10.63
N ALA A 216 0.17 8.74 -9.45
CA ALA A 216 0.96 9.66 -8.63
C ALA A 216 2.35 9.08 -8.30
N ALA A 217 2.41 7.81 -7.90
CA ALA A 217 3.67 7.14 -7.62
C ALA A 217 4.56 7.02 -8.88
N SER A 218 3.97 6.72 -10.03
CA SER A 218 4.71 6.62 -11.30
C SER A 218 5.27 7.98 -11.74
N ILE A 219 4.51 9.06 -11.59
CA ILE A 219 4.98 10.42 -11.90
C ILE A 219 6.15 10.80 -10.99
N VAL A 220 6.03 10.56 -9.68
CA VAL A 220 7.11 10.86 -8.74
C VAL A 220 8.35 10.00 -9.03
N ALA A 221 8.18 8.75 -9.42
CA ALA A 221 9.29 7.86 -9.78
C ALA A 221 10.16 8.41 -10.93
N LEU A 222 9.58 9.12 -11.90
CA LEU A 222 10.35 9.75 -12.99
C LEU A 222 11.37 10.77 -12.48
N PHE A 223 11.04 11.48 -11.41
CA PHE A 223 11.92 12.50 -10.82
C PHE A 223 12.81 11.97 -9.70
N THR A 224 12.46 10.80 -9.14
CA THR A 224 13.12 10.24 -7.95
C THR A 224 14.59 9.94 -8.20
N ALA A 225 14.96 9.43 -9.38
CA ALA A 225 16.36 9.15 -9.72
C ALA A 225 17.24 10.40 -9.58
N ASN A 226 16.78 11.53 -10.12
CA ASN A 226 17.48 12.81 -10.04
C ASN A 226 17.52 13.33 -8.59
N LEU A 227 16.42 13.23 -7.86
CA LEU A 227 16.33 13.68 -6.47
C LEU A 227 17.28 12.89 -5.56
N ILE A 228 17.33 11.57 -5.70
CA ILE A 228 18.24 10.71 -4.92
C ILE A 228 19.70 10.99 -5.30
N ALA A 229 19.99 11.22 -6.58
CA ALA A 229 21.35 11.55 -7.03
C ALA A 229 21.83 12.89 -6.47
N LEU A 230 20.95 13.89 -6.36
CA LEU A 230 21.27 15.20 -5.79
C LEU A 230 21.47 15.14 -4.27
N SER A 231 20.57 14.49 -3.55
CA SER A 231 20.65 14.36 -2.09
C SER A 231 19.83 13.16 -1.60
N PRO A 232 20.47 12.00 -1.36
CA PRO A 232 19.75 10.85 -0.80
C PRO A 232 19.06 11.17 0.53
N ARG A 233 19.75 11.89 1.44
CA ARG A 233 19.17 12.29 2.74
C ARG A 233 17.95 13.21 2.57
N GLY A 234 18.05 14.21 1.69
CA GLY A 234 16.94 15.13 1.41
C GLY A 234 15.72 14.42 0.81
N SER A 235 15.94 13.45 -0.06
CA SER A 235 14.88 12.65 -0.65
C SER A 235 14.11 11.83 0.40
N PHE A 236 14.80 11.18 1.33
CA PHE A 236 14.16 10.43 2.41
C PHE A 236 13.50 11.34 3.44
N ALA A 237 14.03 12.53 3.72
CA ALA A 237 13.36 13.56 4.52
C ALA A 237 12.04 14.00 3.87
N GLY A 238 12.04 14.23 2.56
CA GLY A 238 10.84 14.54 1.78
C GLY A 238 9.79 13.42 1.86
N LEU A 239 10.21 12.16 1.74
CA LEU A 239 9.30 11.00 1.88
C LEU A 239 8.71 10.90 3.28
N SER A 240 9.49 11.19 4.33
CA SER A 240 8.98 11.25 5.71
C SER A 240 7.89 12.31 5.87
N LEU A 241 8.10 13.51 5.31
CA LEU A 241 7.12 14.59 5.34
C LEU A 241 5.86 14.23 4.54
N VAL A 242 6.01 13.66 3.35
CA VAL A 242 4.88 13.18 2.51
C VAL A 242 4.05 12.14 3.24
N ALA A 243 4.70 11.18 3.91
CA ALA A 243 4.01 10.18 4.72
C ALA A 243 3.26 10.81 5.90
N LEU A 244 3.88 11.76 6.61
CA LEU A 244 3.26 12.49 7.70
C LEU A 244 2.01 13.25 7.24
N ILE A 245 2.09 13.98 6.13
CA ILE A 245 0.94 14.70 5.56
C ILE A 245 -0.20 13.72 5.25
N GLY A 246 0.10 12.58 4.62
CA GLY A 246 -0.91 11.55 4.32
C GLY A 246 -1.63 11.06 5.57
N MET A 247 -0.89 10.79 6.65
CA MET A 247 -1.46 10.34 7.92
C MET A 247 -2.33 11.42 8.57
N VAL A 248 -1.89 12.67 8.58
CA VAL A 248 -2.66 13.79 9.13
C VAL A 248 -3.96 14.00 8.36
N VAL A 249 -3.90 13.96 7.02
CA VAL A 249 -5.08 14.16 6.16
C VAL A 249 -6.16 13.11 6.43
N VAL A 250 -5.80 11.83 6.56
CA VAL A 250 -6.80 10.79 6.80
C VAL A 250 -7.41 10.90 8.20
N VAL A 251 -6.61 11.22 9.20
CA VAL A 251 -7.11 11.44 10.57
C VAL A 251 -8.06 12.64 10.62
N ALA A 252 -7.74 13.75 9.97
CA ALA A 252 -8.60 14.93 9.88
C ALA A 252 -9.86 14.66 9.04
N GLY A 253 -9.75 13.89 7.97
CA GLY A 253 -10.87 13.58 7.06
C GLY A 253 -11.88 12.58 7.62
N LEU A 254 -11.41 11.57 8.34
CA LEU A 254 -12.23 10.47 8.88
C LEU A 254 -12.45 10.56 10.40
N GLY A 255 -11.78 11.45 11.11
CA GLY A 255 -11.66 11.46 12.57
C GLY A 255 -12.95 11.54 13.38
N SER A 256 -14.06 11.97 12.78
CA SER A 256 -15.39 11.95 13.41
C SER A 256 -16.13 10.63 13.18
N ARG A 257 -16.01 10.05 11.97
CA ARG A 257 -16.71 8.82 11.58
C ARG A 257 -15.99 7.56 12.10
N ALA A 258 -14.67 7.53 12.09
CA ALA A 258 -13.89 6.40 12.60
C ALA A 258 -14.04 6.17 14.11
N ARG A 259 -14.37 7.23 14.87
CA ARG A 259 -14.65 7.13 16.31
C ARG A 259 -16.08 6.69 16.61
N GLY A 260 -17.04 6.98 15.74
CA GLY A 260 -18.45 6.59 15.89
C GLY A 260 -18.66 5.08 15.68
N ALA A 261 -18.11 4.52 14.63
CA ALA A 261 -18.28 3.10 14.28
C ALA A 261 -17.71 2.10 15.31
N VAL A 262 -16.80 2.55 16.19
CA VAL A 262 -16.24 1.75 17.30
C VAL A 262 -17.11 1.85 18.57
N ARG A 263 -17.95 2.87 18.68
CA ARG A 263 -18.76 3.15 19.89
C ARG A 263 -20.12 2.45 19.85
N ASP A 264 -20.56 2.07 18.64
CA ASP A 264 -21.88 1.45 18.42
C ASP A 264 -21.81 -0.10 18.27
N ARG A 265 -20.64 -0.69 18.58
CA ARG A 265 -20.42 -2.14 18.72
C ARG A 265 -19.97 -2.48 20.13
#